data_9e80ab8786c7794d4e97e3f999225614
#
_entry.id   9e80ab8786c7794d4e97e3f999225614
#
_cell.length_a   1.000
_cell.length_b   1.000
_cell.length_c   1.000
_cell.angle_alpha   90.00
_cell.angle_beta   90.00
_cell.angle_gamma   90.00
#
_symmetry.space_group_name_H-M   'P 1'
#
loop_
_entity.id
_entity.type
_entity.pdbx_description
1 polymer ?
#
loop_
_entity_poly.entity_id
_entity_poly.type
_entity_poly.pdbx_seq_one_letter_code
_entity_poly.pdbx_strand_id
1 'polypeptide(L)'
;MKILLTNDDGYDAENIKSLYKELNKNHEVWIVAPKNNCSGMSAAISYLNEIEVIKIDDRIYAVDGTPADCSYLGLLSIVDFEFDIVVSGINHGANIGNDVLYSGTVGAAVGGRNLKYPPIAISVASYDAKDIEFVTKKSVELIEKIVTSNEIFNGKVININFPDINEEEFKGVLATGLSKRGIPAKPVKIDNQDSKDSYRYRYNLSGEPLKDNFMTDAEAIKTGYVSISVLDYSLNSSSFIKDISKLIDE
;
A
#
# COMPACT_ATOMS: atom_id res chain seq x y z
N MET A 1 14.22 6.17 14.23
CA MET A 1 14.39 5.67 12.85
C MET A 1 14.25 6.83 11.88
N LYS A 2 14.87 6.72 10.71
CA LYS A 2 14.61 7.57 9.54
C LYS A 2 13.58 6.89 8.66
N ILE A 3 12.41 7.49 8.52
CA ILE A 3 11.25 6.91 7.85
C ILE A 3 10.95 7.68 6.56
N LEU A 4 10.89 6.98 5.43
CA LEU A 4 10.28 7.50 4.22
C LEU A 4 8.78 7.19 4.26
N LEU A 5 7.96 8.23 4.39
CA LEU A 5 6.51 8.14 4.38
C LEU A 5 5.98 8.55 3.01
N THR A 6 5.15 7.71 2.42
CA THR A 6 4.51 7.92 1.11
C THR A 6 3.06 7.44 1.11
N ASN A 7 2.34 7.61 0.02
CA ASN A 7 0.98 7.09 -0.20
C ASN A 7 0.66 7.12 -1.70
N ASP A 8 -0.57 6.82 -2.08
CA ASP A 8 -1.12 7.03 -3.42
C ASP A 8 -2.26 8.05 -3.46
N ASP A 9 -2.73 8.55 -2.32
CA ASP A 9 -3.78 9.58 -2.23
C ASP A 9 -3.26 11.01 -2.50
N GLY A 10 -1.96 11.24 -2.28
CA GLY A 10 -1.30 12.54 -2.45
C GLY A 10 -0.63 13.05 -1.17
N TYR A 11 0.38 13.93 -1.33
CA TYR A 11 1.21 14.45 -0.23
C TYR A 11 0.42 15.28 0.80
N ASP A 12 -0.70 15.86 0.40
CA ASP A 12 -1.55 16.73 1.23
C ASP A 12 -2.80 16.03 1.78
N ALA A 13 -2.97 14.73 1.53
CA ALA A 13 -4.06 13.94 2.08
C ALA A 13 -4.04 13.93 3.62
N GLU A 14 -5.22 14.00 4.24
CA GLU A 14 -5.34 14.11 5.71
C GLU A 14 -4.74 12.89 6.45
N ASN A 15 -4.88 11.71 5.87
CA ASN A 15 -4.39 10.48 6.49
C ASN A 15 -2.86 10.41 6.55
N ILE A 16 -2.13 10.83 5.50
CA ILE A 16 -0.67 10.87 5.54
C ILE A 16 -0.16 11.93 6.50
N LYS A 17 -0.84 13.09 6.58
CA LYS A 17 -0.52 14.16 7.56
C LYS A 17 -0.72 13.68 8.99
N SER A 18 -1.81 12.95 9.25
CA SER A 18 -2.07 12.38 10.57
C SER A 18 -0.96 11.41 10.98
N LEU A 19 -0.60 10.48 10.08
CA LEU A 19 0.47 9.50 10.32
C LEU A 19 1.84 10.18 10.48
N TYR A 20 2.15 11.17 9.66
CA TYR A 20 3.36 11.98 9.77
C TYR A 20 3.49 12.64 11.15
N LYS A 21 2.41 13.30 11.60
CA LYS A 21 2.38 13.99 12.89
C LYS A 21 2.64 13.03 14.04
N GLU A 22 2.08 11.84 14.00
CA GLU A 22 2.23 10.85 15.07
C GLU A 22 3.63 10.22 15.04
N LEU A 23 4.11 9.78 13.88
CA LEU A 23 5.45 9.21 13.72
C LEU A 23 6.57 10.21 14.07
N ASN A 24 6.39 11.48 13.72
CA ASN A 24 7.41 12.52 13.93
C ASN A 24 7.61 12.90 15.41
N LYS A 25 6.80 12.36 16.33
CA LYS A 25 7.04 12.51 17.78
C LYS A 25 8.30 11.78 18.25
N ASN A 26 8.61 10.62 17.65
CA ASN A 26 9.69 9.73 18.08
C ASN A 26 10.68 9.37 16.98
N HIS A 27 10.42 9.76 15.72
CA HIS A 27 11.21 9.37 14.55
C HIS A 27 11.53 10.56 13.67
N GLU A 28 12.54 10.43 12.82
CA GLU A 28 12.79 11.38 11.73
C GLU A 28 11.99 10.92 10.49
N VAL A 29 11.02 11.73 10.07
CA VAL A 29 10.09 11.36 9.00
C VAL A 29 10.19 12.34 7.84
N TRP A 30 10.25 11.82 6.61
CA TRP A 30 10.13 12.58 5.37
C TRP A 30 8.90 12.12 4.61
N ILE A 31 8.09 13.05 4.15
CA ILE A 31 7.04 12.77 3.17
C ILE A 31 7.62 12.96 1.78
N VAL A 32 7.58 11.91 0.97
CA VAL A 32 7.76 11.98 -0.49
C VAL A 32 6.57 11.25 -1.10
N ALA A 33 5.61 11.99 -1.63
CA ALA A 33 4.34 11.45 -2.05
C ALA A 33 3.83 12.13 -3.34
N PRO A 34 2.89 11.51 -4.07
CA PRO A 34 2.39 12.06 -5.31
C PRO A 34 1.76 13.44 -5.12
N LYS A 35 1.89 14.30 -6.12
CA LYS A 35 1.24 15.61 -6.19
C LYS A 35 -0.29 15.47 -6.28
N ASN A 36 -0.76 14.43 -6.95
CA ASN A 36 -2.17 14.14 -7.18
C ASN A 36 -2.50 12.71 -6.74
N ASN A 37 -3.79 12.41 -6.60
CA ASN A 37 -4.22 11.04 -6.33
C ASN A 37 -3.84 10.11 -7.48
N CYS A 38 -3.18 9.00 -7.15
CA CYS A 38 -2.67 7.97 -8.05
C CYS A 38 -3.22 6.57 -7.72
N SER A 39 -4.45 6.48 -7.22
CA SER A 39 -5.08 5.19 -6.87
C SER A 39 -5.11 4.23 -8.07
N GLY A 40 -4.79 2.96 -7.82
CA GLY A 40 -4.82 1.91 -8.85
C GLY A 40 -3.60 1.88 -9.78
N MET A 41 -2.52 2.60 -9.46
CA MET A 41 -1.29 2.64 -10.28
C MET A 41 -0.35 1.45 -10.04
N SER A 42 -0.64 0.56 -9.10
CA SER A 42 0.26 -0.56 -8.80
C SER A 42 1.69 -0.08 -8.45
N ALA A 43 2.72 -0.80 -8.89
CA ALA A 43 4.13 -0.41 -8.82
C ALA A 43 4.65 0.20 -10.14
N ALA A 44 3.80 0.93 -10.87
CA ALA A 44 4.19 1.59 -12.11
C ALA A 44 5.23 2.68 -11.85
N ILE A 45 6.22 2.79 -12.75
CA ILE A 45 7.24 3.84 -12.73
C ILE A 45 7.20 4.65 -14.02
N SER A 46 7.47 5.95 -13.92
CA SER A 46 7.47 6.90 -15.05
C SER A 46 8.81 6.86 -15.82
N TYR A 47 9.14 5.68 -16.35
CA TYR A 47 10.47 5.40 -16.93
C TYR A 47 10.84 6.29 -18.12
N LEU A 48 9.87 6.71 -18.92
CA LEU A 48 10.11 7.45 -20.17
C LEU A 48 9.97 8.98 -20.03
N ASN A 49 9.56 9.45 -18.87
CA ASN A 49 9.25 10.87 -18.64
C ASN A 49 10.18 11.47 -17.59
N GLU A 50 10.46 12.75 -17.72
CA GLU A 50 11.02 13.55 -16.64
C GLU A 50 9.95 13.74 -15.55
N ILE A 51 10.37 13.70 -14.29
CA ILE A 51 9.47 13.81 -13.12
C ILE A 51 9.82 15.08 -12.36
N GLU A 52 8.84 15.96 -12.17
CA GLU A 52 8.99 17.15 -11.35
C GLU A 52 8.88 16.78 -9.86
N VAL A 53 9.84 17.26 -9.06
CA VAL A 53 9.81 17.16 -7.60
C VAL A 53 9.74 18.56 -7.02
N ILE A 54 8.70 18.82 -6.23
CA ILE A 54 8.45 20.12 -5.60
C ILE A 54 8.73 19.99 -4.11
N LYS A 55 9.69 20.76 -3.60
CA LYS A 55 9.91 20.89 -2.15
C LYS A 55 8.81 21.76 -1.56
N ILE A 56 7.96 21.18 -0.73
CA ILE A 56 6.86 21.87 -0.03
C ILE A 56 7.34 22.40 1.31
N ASP A 57 8.13 21.61 2.05
CA ASP A 57 8.73 21.96 3.33
C ASP A 57 10.08 21.22 3.47
N ASP A 58 10.81 21.43 4.56
CA ASP A 58 12.13 20.84 4.76
C ASP A 58 12.15 19.30 4.64
N ARG A 59 11.06 18.64 5.00
CA ARG A 59 10.91 17.18 4.95
C ARG A 59 9.68 16.72 4.18
N ILE A 60 9.09 17.59 3.34
CA ILE A 60 7.87 17.27 2.58
C ILE A 60 8.10 17.61 1.11
N TYR A 61 7.93 16.62 0.25
CA TYR A 61 8.12 16.71 -1.19
C TYR A 61 6.90 16.16 -1.92
N ALA A 62 6.40 16.93 -2.89
CA ALA A 62 5.37 16.50 -3.81
C ALA A 62 6.01 16.09 -5.14
N VAL A 63 5.66 14.93 -5.65
CA VAL A 63 6.20 14.35 -6.88
C VAL A 63 5.10 14.30 -7.95
N ASP A 64 5.36 14.86 -9.13
CA ASP A 64 4.45 14.72 -10.28
C ASP A 64 4.69 13.38 -10.98
N GLY A 65 4.44 12.31 -10.25
CA GLY A 65 4.70 10.93 -10.62
C GLY A 65 3.86 9.94 -9.83
N THR A 66 4.16 8.66 -9.99
CA THR A 66 3.46 7.56 -9.32
C THR A 66 3.93 7.37 -7.87
N PRO A 67 3.20 6.60 -7.04
CA PRO A 67 3.66 6.23 -5.69
C PRO A 67 5.01 5.50 -5.69
N ALA A 68 5.27 4.66 -6.69
CA ALA A 68 6.55 3.97 -6.84
C ALA A 68 7.69 4.95 -7.19
N ASP A 69 7.43 5.96 -8.06
CA ASP A 69 8.39 7.04 -8.34
C ASP A 69 8.77 7.79 -7.07
N CYS A 70 7.79 8.07 -6.20
CA CYS A 70 8.02 8.75 -4.92
C CYS A 70 8.99 7.96 -4.04
N SER A 71 8.80 6.65 -3.93
CA SER A 71 9.69 5.78 -3.17
C SER A 71 11.11 5.76 -3.78
N TYR A 72 11.22 5.59 -5.10
CA TYR A 72 12.53 5.59 -5.78
C TYR A 72 13.27 6.91 -5.62
N LEU A 73 12.60 8.04 -5.86
CA LEU A 73 13.22 9.35 -5.74
C LEU A 73 13.57 9.69 -4.30
N GLY A 74 12.68 9.36 -3.36
CA GLY A 74 12.94 9.55 -1.93
C GLY A 74 14.14 8.77 -1.44
N LEU A 75 14.28 7.51 -1.86
CA LEU A 75 15.35 6.62 -1.42
C LEU A 75 16.70 6.90 -2.10
N LEU A 76 16.71 7.39 -3.34
CA LEU A 76 17.91 7.39 -4.16
C LEU A 76 18.42 8.80 -4.54
N SER A 77 17.62 9.87 -4.34
CA SER A 77 17.95 11.16 -4.92
C SER A 77 17.61 12.38 -4.06
N ILE A 78 16.53 12.36 -3.28
CA ILE A 78 16.04 13.56 -2.56
C ILE A 78 16.88 13.86 -1.31
N VAL A 79 17.48 12.84 -0.70
CA VAL A 79 18.31 12.96 0.50
C VAL A 79 19.64 12.23 0.34
N ASP A 80 20.68 12.68 1.06
CA ASP A 80 22.03 12.11 1.01
C ASP A 80 22.30 11.09 2.14
N PHE A 81 21.25 10.42 2.63
CA PHE A 81 21.36 9.38 3.65
C PHE A 81 20.40 8.23 3.39
N GLU A 82 20.62 7.10 4.02
CA GLU A 82 19.73 5.94 3.93
C GLU A 82 18.59 6.03 4.94
N PHE A 83 17.37 5.69 4.48
CA PHE A 83 16.22 5.47 5.34
C PHE A 83 16.30 4.08 5.99
N ASP A 84 15.70 3.94 7.16
CA ASP A 84 15.57 2.64 7.84
C ASP A 84 14.40 1.82 7.29
N ILE A 85 13.31 2.49 6.84
CA ILE A 85 12.06 1.87 6.43
C ILE A 85 11.27 2.78 5.47
N VAL A 86 10.48 2.16 4.59
CA VAL A 86 9.38 2.81 3.87
C VAL A 86 8.06 2.45 4.55
N VAL A 87 7.26 3.47 4.86
CA VAL A 87 5.86 3.32 5.28
C VAL A 87 4.99 3.99 4.23
N SER A 88 4.02 3.24 3.69
CA SER A 88 3.08 3.74 2.68
C SER A 88 1.67 3.74 3.24
N GLY A 89 1.01 4.89 3.27
CA GLY A 89 -0.36 5.04 3.78
C GLY A 89 -0.54 6.33 4.62
N ILE A 90 -1.66 6.44 5.36
CA ILE A 90 -2.76 5.47 5.49
C ILE A 90 -3.69 5.65 4.29
N ASN A 91 -3.87 4.62 3.49
CA ASN A 91 -4.70 4.64 2.29
C ASN A 91 -6.19 4.70 2.61
N HIS A 92 -6.93 5.45 1.79
CA HIS A 92 -8.40 5.43 1.76
C HIS A 92 -8.91 4.20 1.01
N GLY A 93 -9.47 3.24 1.72
CA GLY A 93 -9.91 1.95 1.18
C GLY A 93 -8.93 0.82 1.46
N ALA A 94 -9.45 -0.38 1.73
CA ALA A 94 -8.64 -1.54 2.06
C ALA A 94 -7.89 -2.09 0.83
N ASN A 95 -6.64 -2.48 1.04
CA ASN A 95 -5.83 -3.22 0.07
C ASN A 95 -5.79 -4.70 0.47
N ILE A 96 -6.77 -5.47 0.04
CA ILE A 96 -7.02 -6.86 0.44
C ILE A 96 -7.16 -7.81 -0.75
N GLY A 97 -6.91 -9.08 -0.48
CA GLY A 97 -7.02 -10.13 -1.48
C GLY A 97 -6.09 -9.90 -2.66
N ASN A 98 -6.48 -10.42 -3.81
CA ASN A 98 -5.71 -10.28 -5.05
C ASN A 98 -5.62 -8.83 -5.54
N ASP A 99 -6.43 -7.91 -5.00
CA ASP A 99 -6.45 -6.50 -5.42
C ASP A 99 -5.17 -5.76 -4.99
N VAL A 100 -4.38 -6.31 -4.06
CA VAL A 100 -3.03 -5.81 -3.71
C VAL A 100 -2.13 -5.64 -4.94
N LEU A 101 -2.37 -6.40 -6.03
CA LEU A 101 -1.64 -6.28 -7.29
C LEU A 101 -1.87 -4.93 -8.00
N TYR A 102 -2.98 -4.26 -7.74
CA TYR A 102 -3.32 -2.97 -8.33
C TYR A 102 -3.07 -1.79 -7.40
N SER A 103 -2.70 -2.07 -6.15
CA SER A 103 -2.52 -1.05 -5.12
C SER A 103 -1.27 -0.20 -5.35
N GLY A 104 -1.46 1.12 -5.44
CA GLY A 104 -0.36 2.10 -5.41
C GLY A 104 0.32 2.16 -4.04
N THR A 105 -0.45 2.01 -2.96
CA THR A 105 0.07 1.96 -1.58
C THR A 105 1.05 0.80 -1.40
N VAL A 106 0.65 -0.42 -1.80
CA VAL A 106 1.53 -1.61 -1.74
C VAL A 106 2.71 -1.45 -2.70
N GLY A 107 2.47 -0.95 -3.92
CA GLY A 107 3.51 -0.70 -4.92
C GLY A 107 4.60 0.26 -4.43
N ALA A 108 4.21 1.33 -3.74
CA ALA A 108 5.17 2.25 -3.12
C ALA A 108 5.97 1.59 -1.99
N ALA A 109 5.31 0.80 -1.13
CA ALA A 109 6.00 0.07 -0.06
C ALA A 109 7.10 -0.86 -0.60
N VAL A 110 6.87 -1.54 -1.74
CA VAL A 110 7.87 -2.41 -2.39
C VAL A 110 9.19 -1.69 -2.66
N GLY A 111 9.19 -0.37 -2.86
CA GLY A 111 10.41 0.43 -3.01
C GLY A 111 11.40 0.24 -1.86
N GLY A 112 10.92 0.06 -0.64
CA GLY A 112 11.73 -0.15 0.57
C GLY A 112 12.22 -1.57 0.83
N ARG A 113 12.03 -2.51 -0.09
CA ARG A 113 12.29 -3.95 0.09
C ARG A 113 13.72 -4.34 0.49
N ASN A 114 14.69 -3.47 0.22
CA ASN A 114 16.11 -3.71 0.51
C ASN A 114 16.61 -2.91 1.71
N LEU A 115 15.74 -2.22 2.42
CA LEU A 115 16.10 -1.44 3.60
C LEU A 115 16.27 -2.35 4.83
N LYS A 116 16.72 -1.74 5.92
CA LYS A 116 16.97 -2.43 7.20
C LYS A 116 15.73 -3.12 7.76
N TYR A 117 14.56 -2.48 7.62
CA TYR A 117 13.29 -3.02 8.11
C TYR A 117 12.34 -3.32 6.94
N PRO A 118 11.43 -4.30 7.10
CA PRO A 118 10.45 -4.61 6.07
C PRO A 118 9.54 -3.41 5.81
N PRO A 119 9.30 -3.04 4.55
CA PRO A 119 8.39 -1.95 4.22
C PRO A 119 6.96 -2.30 4.63
N ILE A 120 6.19 -1.29 5.01
CA ILE A 120 4.83 -1.44 5.52
C ILE A 120 3.86 -0.64 4.66
N ALA A 121 2.80 -1.30 4.19
CA ALA A 121 1.63 -0.67 3.57
C ALA A 121 0.49 -0.67 4.58
N ILE A 122 -0.19 0.48 4.76
CA ILE A 122 -1.25 0.66 5.76
C ILE A 122 -2.48 1.24 5.07
N SER A 123 -3.63 0.65 5.34
CA SER A 123 -4.92 1.03 4.76
C SER A 123 -6.04 0.98 5.79
N VAL A 124 -7.06 1.81 5.61
CA VAL A 124 -8.33 1.73 6.35
C VAL A 124 -9.47 1.42 5.39
N ALA A 125 -10.40 0.54 5.76
CA ALA A 125 -11.48 0.06 4.89
C ALA A 125 -12.60 1.11 4.71
N SER A 126 -12.24 2.38 4.52
CA SER A 126 -13.16 3.50 4.35
C SER A 126 -12.51 4.63 3.57
N TYR A 127 -13.31 5.41 2.86
CA TYR A 127 -12.87 6.69 2.28
C TYR A 127 -12.97 7.85 3.27
N ASP A 128 -13.78 7.70 4.33
CA ASP A 128 -13.96 8.65 5.43
C ASP A 128 -13.97 7.82 6.73
N ALA A 129 -12.79 7.64 7.29
CA ALA A 129 -12.59 6.77 8.44
C ALA A 129 -13.28 7.32 9.68
N LYS A 130 -14.06 6.49 10.38
CA LYS A 130 -14.79 6.85 11.61
C LYS A 130 -13.87 7.37 12.71
N ASP A 131 -12.69 6.77 12.84
CA ASP A 131 -11.71 7.10 13.88
C ASP A 131 -10.28 7.03 13.33
N ILE A 132 -9.89 8.06 12.56
CA ILE A 132 -8.54 8.14 12.01
C ILE A 132 -7.48 8.33 13.11
N GLU A 133 -7.83 8.88 14.26
CA GLU A 133 -6.90 9.05 15.37
C GLU A 133 -6.51 7.69 15.96
N PHE A 134 -7.47 6.81 16.20
CA PHE A 134 -7.23 5.43 16.60
C PHE A 134 -6.39 4.68 15.57
N VAL A 135 -6.78 4.72 14.29
CA VAL A 135 -6.05 4.06 13.19
C VAL A 135 -4.59 4.53 13.17
N THR A 136 -4.35 5.85 13.29
CA THR A 136 -3.02 6.43 13.29
C THR A 136 -2.17 5.96 14.47
N LYS A 137 -2.69 6.04 15.70
CA LYS A 137 -1.97 5.62 16.92
C LYS A 137 -1.64 4.13 16.88
N LYS A 138 -2.63 3.31 16.50
CA LYS A 138 -2.44 1.86 16.40
C LYS A 138 -1.48 1.49 15.26
N SER A 139 -1.43 2.23 14.17
CA SER A 139 -0.45 2.05 13.09
C SER A 139 0.97 2.26 13.60
N VAL A 140 1.23 3.32 14.36
CA VAL A 140 2.56 3.57 14.95
C VAL A 140 2.96 2.46 15.91
N GLU A 141 2.05 2.02 16.80
CA GLU A 141 2.30 0.88 17.70
C GLU A 141 2.69 -0.39 16.92
N LEU A 142 1.99 -0.69 15.83
CA LEU A 142 2.27 -1.87 15.00
C LEU A 142 3.59 -1.74 14.24
N ILE A 143 3.91 -0.56 13.70
CA ILE A 143 5.20 -0.29 13.07
C ILE A 143 6.34 -0.57 14.06
N GLU A 144 6.28 -0.01 15.28
CA GLU A 144 7.30 -0.19 16.31
C GLU A 144 7.46 -1.66 16.73
N LYS A 145 6.37 -2.42 16.81
CA LYS A 145 6.41 -3.88 17.07
C LYS A 145 7.07 -4.66 15.93
N ILE A 146 6.73 -4.34 14.69
CA ILE A 146 7.25 -5.04 13.51
C ILE A 146 8.76 -4.83 13.38
N VAL A 147 9.25 -3.60 13.56
CA VAL A 147 10.69 -3.30 13.44
C VAL A 147 11.53 -3.98 14.53
N THR A 148 10.96 -4.29 15.70
CA THR A 148 11.67 -5.07 16.74
C THR A 148 11.82 -6.55 16.40
N SER A 149 11.04 -7.06 15.43
CA SER A 149 11.02 -8.46 15.00
C SER A 149 11.47 -8.63 13.54
N ASN A 150 12.31 -7.74 13.05
CA ASN A 150 12.64 -7.55 11.64
C ASN A 150 13.25 -8.77 10.92
N GLU A 151 14.01 -9.62 11.61
CA GLU A 151 14.68 -10.77 10.99
C GLU A 151 13.70 -11.78 10.36
N ILE A 152 12.49 -11.88 10.93
CA ILE A 152 11.44 -12.81 10.47
C ILE A 152 10.87 -12.39 9.10
N PHE A 153 10.86 -11.07 8.80
CA PHE A 153 10.17 -10.51 7.64
C PHE A 153 11.12 -9.97 6.56
N ASN A 154 12.40 -10.32 6.64
CA ASN A 154 13.38 -9.84 5.68
C ASN A 154 12.99 -10.21 4.24
N GLY A 155 13.03 -9.24 3.33
CA GLY A 155 12.63 -9.42 1.94
C GLY A 155 11.11 -9.59 1.72
N LYS A 156 10.26 -9.11 2.65
CA LYS A 156 8.80 -9.15 2.57
C LYS A 156 8.22 -7.75 2.69
N VAL A 157 6.95 -7.60 2.30
CA VAL A 157 6.15 -6.39 2.54
C VAL A 157 5.08 -6.73 3.55
N ILE A 158 4.93 -5.91 4.57
CA ILE A 158 3.86 -6.05 5.57
C ILE A 158 2.68 -5.21 5.12
N ASN A 159 1.52 -5.84 4.96
CA ASN A 159 0.29 -5.19 4.55
C ASN A 159 -0.71 -5.18 5.71
N ILE A 160 -1.04 -4.00 6.21
CA ILE A 160 -1.92 -3.79 7.36
C ILE A 160 -3.22 -3.15 6.87
N ASN A 161 -4.34 -3.76 7.21
CA ASN A 161 -5.66 -3.22 6.89
C ASN A 161 -6.50 -3.07 8.16
N PHE A 162 -7.00 -1.88 8.38
CA PHE A 162 -7.90 -1.54 9.48
C PHE A 162 -9.36 -1.65 9.05
N PRO A 163 -10.24 -2.21 9.89
CA PRO A 163 -11.69 -2.05 9.70
C PRO A 163 -12.11 -0.59 9.93
N ASP A 164 -13.23 -0.17 9.36
CA ASP A 164 -13.84 1.14 9.61
C ASP A 164 -14.70 1.12 10.87
N ILE A 165 -14.07 1.22 12.03
CA ILE A 165 -14.70 1.14 13.36
C ILE A 165 -14.12 2.20 14.29
N ASN A 166 -14.83 2.49 15.39
CA ASN A 166 -14.26 3.26 16.50
C ASN A 166 -13.39 2.37 17.39
N GLU A 167 -12.53 2.99 18.22
CA GLU A 167 -11.61 2.28 19.12
C GLU A 167 -12.33 1.26 20.03
N GLU A 168 -13.53 1.59 20.53
CA GLU A 168 -14.31 0.72 21.44
C GLU A 168 -14.78 -0.57 20.75
N GLU A 169 -14.88 -0.57 19.42
CA GLU A 169 -15.29 -1.74 18.63
C GLU A 169 -14.11 -2.64 18.24
N PHE A 170 -12.87 -2.20 18.52
CA PHE A 170 -11.64 -2.91 18.14
C PHE A 170 -11.49 -4.23 18.90
N LYS A 171 -11.38 -5.32 18.16
CA LYS A 171 -11.31 -6.68 18.72
C LYS A 171 -9.90 -7.27 18.78
N GLY A 172 -8.92 -6.57 18.22
CA GLY A 172 -7.54 -7.04 18.19
C GLY A 172 -6.94 -7.11 16.80
N VAL A 173 -5.77 -7.73 16.69
CA VAL A 173 -4.99 -7.86 15.46
C VAL A 173 -4.86 -9.33 15.11
N LEU A 174 -5.07 -9.70 13.85
CA LEU A 174 -4.94 -11.07 13.35
C LEU A 174 -3.90 -11.15 12.23
N ALA A 175 -3.10 -12.22 12.27
CA ALA A 175 -2.32 -12.64 11.11
C ALA A 175 -3.26 -13.31 10.10
N THR A 176 -3.19 -12.87 8.85
CA THR A 176 -4.14 -13.28 7.81
C THR A 176 -3.43 -13.66 6.52
N GLY A 177 -4.09 -14.50 5.73
CA GLY A 177 -3.75 -14.66 4.32
C GLY A 177 -4.60 -13.72 3.45
N LEU A 178 -4.17 -13.52 2.21
CA LEU A 178 -4.95 -12.76 1.24
C LEU A 178 -6.20 -13.53 0.82
N SER A 179 -7.35 -12.87 0.82
CA SER A 179 -8.59 -13.43 0.31
C SER A 179 -8.52 -13.61 -1.21
N LYS A 180 -9.06 -14.70 -1.71
CA LYS A 180 -9.36 -14.82 -3.15
C LYS A 180 -10.59 -14.00 -3.47
N ARG A 181 -10.56 -13.31 -4.59
CA ARG A 181 -11.72 -12.56 -5.08
C ARG A 181 -12.49 -13.39 -6.09
N GLY A 182 -13.80 -13.31 -6.03
CA GLY A 182 -14.68 -13.88 -7.04
C GLY A 182 -14.58 -13.13 -8.38
N ILE A 183 -15.48 -13.46 -9.29
CA ILE A 183 -15.53 -12.81 -10.61
C ILE A 183 -15.91 -11.33 -10.43
N PRO A 184 -15.10 -10.39 -10.95
CA PRO A 184 -15.43 -8.98 -10.88
C PRO A 184 -16.75 -8.66 -11.59
N ALA A 185 -17.49 -7.70 -11.07
CA ALA A 185 -18.66 -7.18 -11.76
C ALA A 185 -18.25 -6.49 -13.07
N LYS A 186 -19.09 -6.59 -14.09
CA LYS A 186 -18.81 -5.96 -15.39
C LYS A 186 -18.71 -4.43 -15.24
N PRO A 187 -17.74 -3.78 -15.90
CA PRO A 187 -17.71 -2.32 -15.97
C PRO A 187 -19.02 -1.76 -16.50
N VAL A 188 -19.46 -0.66 -15.91
CA VAL A 188 -20.69 0.04 -16.36
C VAL A 188 -20.32 0.97 -17.50
N LYS A 189 -21.01 0.81 -18.63
CA LYS A 189 -20.93 1.75 -19.74
C LYS A 189 -21.67 3.04 -19.35
N ILE A 190 -21.00 4.17 -19.51
CA ILE A 190 -21.56 5.49 -19.27
C ILE A 190 -21.86 6.09 -20.65
N ASP A 191 -23.09 6.56 -20.84
CA ASP A 191 -23.48 7.20 -22.09
C ASP A 191 -22.61 8.43 -22.34
N ASN A 192 -22.00 8.47 -23.52
CA ASN A 192 -21.22 9.60 -23.97
C ASN A 192 -22.09 10.44 -24.89
N GLN A 193 -22.58 11.57 -24.39
CA GLN A 193 -23.45 12.47 -25.18
C GLN A 193 -22.67 13.24 -26.27
N ASP A 194 -21.33 13.27 -26.18
CA ASP A 194 -20.48 14.10 -27.03
C ASP A 194 -19.98 13.39 -28.31
N SER A 195 -20.08 12.08 -28.40
CA SER A 195 -19.60 11.32 -29.57
C SER A 195 -20.33 9.96 -29.73
N LYS A 196 -20.67 9.62 -30.97
CA LYS A 196 -21.31 8.33 -31.31
C LYS A 196 -20.29 7.17 -31.37
N ASP A 197 -19.01 7.47 -31.51
CA ASP A 197 -17.92 6.49 -31.75
C ASP A 197 -16.99 6.32 -30.57
N SER A 198 -17.27 6.96 -29.42
CA SER A 198 -16.50 6.79 -28.20
C SER A 198 -17.37 6.35 -27.03
N TYR A 199 -16.79 5.53 -26.16
CA TYR A 199 -17.50 4.97 -25.01
C TYR A 199 -16.71 5.25 -23.75
N ARG A 200 -17.40 5.58 -22.64
CA ARG A 200 -16.84 5.72 -21.30
C ARG A 200 -17.26 4.53 -20.45
N TYR A 201 -16.36 4.01 -19.66
CA TYR A 201 -16.66 2.93 -18.73
C TYR A 201 -16.21 3.30 -17.32
N ARG A 202 -16.98 2.88 -16.34
CA ARG A 202 -16.60 2.92 -14.93
C ARG A 202 -16.40 1.48 -14.45
N TYR A 203 -15.27 1.24 -13.78
CA TYR A 203 -15.05 -0.04 -13.13
C TYR A 203 -16.02 -0.21 -11.97
N ASN A 204 -16.49 -1.43 -11.77
CA ASN A 204 -17.20 -1.84 -10.58
C ASN A 204 -16.21 -2.42 -9.57
N LEU A 205 -16.69 -2.63 -8.36
CA LEU A 205 -15.93 -3.28 -7.31
C LEU A 205 -15.47 -4.67 -7.76
N SER A 206 -14.33 -5.11 -7.22
CA SER A 206 -13.87 -6.49 -7.33
C SER A 206 -14.95 -7.45 -6.82
N GLY A 207 -14.90 -8.70 -7.31
CA GLY A 207 -15.84 -9.73 -6.88
C GLY A 207 -15.79 -9.96 -5.36
N GLU A 208 -16.88 -10.48 -4.79
CA GLU A 208 -16.98 -10.79 -3.36
C GLU A 208 -15.82 -11.70 -2.92
N PRO A 209 -15.28 -11.49 -1.71
CA PRO A 209 -14.26 -12.36 -1.16
C PRO A 209 -14.78 -13.79 -1.01
N LEU A 210 -13.99 -14.77 -1.47
CA LEU A 210 -14.30 -16.19 -1.32
C LEU A 210 -13.83 -16.68 0.06
N LYS A 211 -14.57 -17.63 0.63
CA LYS A 211 -14.15 -18.31 1.85
C LYS A 211 -12.92 -19.17 1.60
N ASP A 212 -12.03 -19.22 2.56
CA ASP A 212 -10.87 -20.13 2.56
C ASP A 212 -10.83 -20.93 3.87
N ASN A 213 -9.87 -21.85 4.01
CA ASN A 213 -9.68 -22.67 5.21
C ASN A 213 -8.78 -22.01 6.28
N PHE A 214 -8.41 -20.76 6.07
CA PHE A 214 -7.66 -19.91 7.00
C PHE A 214 -8.34 -18.56 7.15
N MET A 215 -7.95 -17.78 8.19
CA MET A 215 -8.44 -16.42 8.38
C MET A 215 -7.93 -15.52 7.26
N THR A 216 -8.85 -14.98 6.48
CA THR A 216 -8.53 -14.04 5.39
C THR A 216 -8.55 -12.59 5.88
N ASP A 217 -7.83 -11.71 5.16
CA ASP A 217 -7.82 -10.27 5.38
C ASP A 217 -9.24 -9.67 5.30
N ALA A 218 -10.02 -10.06 4.30
CA ALA A 218 -11.40 -9.61 4.13
C ALA A 218 -12.30 -10.03 5.30
N GLU A 219 -12.15 -11.26 5.82
CA GLU A 219 -12.94 -11.74 6.95
C GLU A 219 -12.54 -11.05 8.25
N ALA A 220 -11.24 -10.82 8.48
CA ALA A 220 -10.73 -10.13 9.64
C ALA A 220 -11.31 -8.71 9.74
N ILE A 221 -11.19 -7.88 8.71
CA ILE A 221 -11.73 -6.51 8.73
C ILE A 221 -13.25 -6.49 8.82
N LYS A 222 -13.97 -7.42 8.16
CA LYS A 222 -15.42 -7.54 8.26
C LYS A 222 -15.88 -7.84 9.68
N THR A 223 -15.07 -8.53 10.47
CA THR A 223 -15.41 -8.94 11.85
C THR A 223 -14.83 -8.03 12.92
N GLY A 224 -14.20 -6.90 12.57
CA GLY A 224 -13.72 -5.86 13.50
C GLY A 224 -12.29 -6.08 13.99
N TYR A 225 -11.48 -6.86 13.27
CA TYR A 225 -10.06 -7.05 13.54
C TYR A 225 -9.19 -6.31 12.54
N VAL A 226 -8.06 -5.80 12.99
CA VAL A 226 -6.98 -5.37 12.11
C VAL A 226 -6.32 -6.60 11.51
N SER A 227 -6.19 -6.60 10.18
CA SER A 227 -5.53 -7.66 9.41
C SER A 227 -4.07 -7.32 9.18
N ILE A 228 -3.15 -8.25 9.40
CA ILE A 228 -1.75 -8.18 8.98
C ILE A 228 -1.45 -9.37 8.07
N SER A 229 -1.15 -9.08 6.81
CA SER A 229 -0.68 -10.05 5.83
C SER A 229 0.78 -9.80 5.49
N VAL A 230 1.53 -10.86 5.22
CA VAL A 230 2.91 -10.77 4.73
C VAL A 230 2.92 -11.10 3.25
N LEU A 231 3.40 -10.16 2.43
CA LEU A 231 3.41 -10.28 0.98
C LEU A 231 4.80 -10.62 0.47
N ASP A 232 4.85 -11.57 -0.47
CA ASP A 232 6.05 -11.82 -1.26
C ASP A 232 5.96 -11.01 -2.56
N TYR A 233 6.95 -10.18 -2.81
CA TYR A 233 7.04 -9.41 -4.06
C TYR A 233 7.84 -10.14 -5.15
N SER A 234 8.44 -11.28 -4.83
CA SER A 234 9.16 -12.10 -5.81
C SER A 234 8.19 -12.79 -6.75
N LEU A 235 8.26 -12.45 -8.03
CA LEU A 235 7.50 -13.11 -9.09
C LEU A 235 8.19 -14.39 -9.60
N ASN A 236 9.37 -14.72 -9.06
CA ASN A 236 10.12 -15.89 -9.47
C ASN A 236 9.58 -17.15 -8.80
N SER A 237 9.23 -18.13 -9.61
CA SER A 237 8.84 -19.49 -9.17
C SER A 237 9.94 -20.49 -9.52
N SER A 238 11.01 -20.48 -8.72
CA SER A 238 12.19 -21.34 -8.96
C SER A 238 11.87 -22.84 -8.91
N SER A 239 10.78 -23.23 -8.26
CA SER A 239 10.33 -24.63 -8.21
C SER A 239 10.03 -25.22 -9.59
N PHE A 240 9.64 -24.40 -10.57
CA PHE A 240 9.30 -24.85 -11.91
C PHE A 240 10.47 -24.79 -12.92
N ILE A 241 11.67 -24.32 -12.51
CA ILE A 241 12.82 -24.23 -13.42
C ILE A 241 13.16 -25.58 -14.04
N LYS A 242 13.18 -26.65 -13.22
CA LYS A 242 13.48 -28.02 -13.69
C LYS A 242 12.43 -28.55 -14.68
N ASP A 243 11.16 -28.20 -14.46
CA ASP A 243 10.08 -28.66 -15.33
C ASP A 243 10.11 -27.94 -16.67
N ILE A 244 10.40 -26.64 -16.67
CA ILE A 244 10.62 -25.86 -17.90
C ILE A 244 11.86 -26.37 -18.66
N SER A 245 12.99 -26.66 -17.97
CA SER A 245 14.18 -27.20 -18.61
C SER A 245 13.88 -28.51 -19.36
N LYS A 246 13.12 -29.41 -18.78
CA LYS A 246 12.73 -30.66 -19.48
C LYS A 246 11.91 -30.41 -20.74
N LEU A 247 11.02 -29.41 -20.73
CA LEU A 247 10.22 -29.04 -21.91
C LEU A 247 11.03 -28.42 -23.03
N ILE A 248 12.15 -27.80 -22.72
CA ILE A 248 13.03 -27.14 -23.72
C ILE A 248 14.01 -28.16 -24.33
N ASP A 249 14.41 -29.17 -23.57
CA ASP A 249 15.37 -30.21 -23.98
C ASP A 249 14.72 -31.35 -24.81
N GLU A 250 13.39 -31.37 -24.96
CA GLU A 250 12.62 -32.26 -25.85
C GLU A 250 12.42 -31.64 -27.24
#